data_0ea567ea94e456a4e0076dcb06265412
#
_entry.id   0ea567ea94e456a4e0076dcb06265412
#
_cell.length_a   1.000
_cell.length_b   1.000
_cell.length_c   1.000
_cell.angle_alpha   90.00
_cell.angle_beta   90.00
_cell.angle_gamma   90.00
#
_symmetry.space_group_name_H-M   'P 1'
#
loop_
_entity.id
_entity.type
_entity.pdbx_description
1 polymer ?
#
loop_
_entity_poly.entity_id
_entity_poly.type
_entity_poly.pdbx_seq_one_letter_code
_entity_poly.pdbx_strand_id
1 'polypeptide(L)'
;GGLIIVDGSVGQFVGYGMRGGDILVRGNSSGRLGASMKGGRIVVLGNCGSILPSFTILEIRPTVRIGEERIKGPFYLFQGDLNEGGSGRLFIAKASNPQLIALERYLEA
;
A
#
# COMPACT_ATOMS: atom_id res chain seq x y z
N GLY A 1 -16.96 -1.86 5.26
CA GLY A 1 -15.71 -2.44 5.00
C GLY A 1 -15.58 -3.86 5.50
N GLY A 2 -14.59 -4.52 5.05
CA GLY A 2 -14.25 -5.86 5.43
C GLY A 2 -12.76 -6.05 5.35
N LEU A 3 -12.32 -7.27 5.60
CA LEU A 3 -10.91 -7.63 5.56
C LEU A 3 -10.73 -8.78 4.58
N ILE A 4 -9.81 -8.59 3.63
CA ILE A 4 -9.41 -9.66 2.70
C ILE A 4 -7.93 -9.94 2.95
N ILE A 5 -7.61 -11.21 3.19
CA ILE A 5 -6.22 -11.63 3.38
C ILE A 5 -5.86 -12.59 2.25
N VAL A 6 -4.78 -12.27 1.53
CA VAL A 6 -4.23 -13.13 0.50
C VAL A 6 -2.86 -13.61 0.97
N ASP A 7 -2.72 -14.90 1.21
CA ASP A 7 -1.45 -15.45 1.71
C ASP A 7 -0.36 -15.52 0.63
N GLY A 8 -0.76 -15.63 -0.61
CA GLY A 8 0.17 -15.69 -1.72
C GLY A 8 0.33 -14.36 -2.44
N SER A 9 0.74 -14.43 -3.68
CA SER A 9 0.95 -13.26 -4.54
C SER A 9 -0.30 -12.95 -5.34
N VAL A 10 -0.41 -11.70 -5.78
CA VAL A 10 -1.55 -11.23 -6.58
C VAL A 10 -1.05 -10.51 -7.83
N GLY A 11 -1.94 -10.34 -8.78
CA GLY A 11 -1.63 -9.63 -10.03
C GLY A 11 -1.75 -8.12 -9.89
N GLN A 12 -2.06 -7.47 -11.01
CA GLN A 12 -2.24 -6.02 -11.06
C GLN A 12 -3.61 -5.60 -10.55
N PHE A 13 -3.76 -4.31 -10.27
CA PHE A 13 -5.03 -3.65 -9.94
C PHE A 13 -5.69 -4.12 -8.64
N VAL A 14 -4.91 -4.63 -7.69
CA VAL A 14 -5.45 -4.95 -6.37
C VAL A 14 -6.05 -3.68 -5.77
N GLY A 15 -7.27 -3.78 -5.26
CA GLY A 15 -7.98 -2.64 -4.67
C GLY A 15 -8.50 -1.62 -5.67
N TYR A 16 -8.62 -1.97 -6.94
CA TYR A 16 -9.16 -1.04 -7.95
C TYR A 16 -10.52 -0.49 -7.52
N GLY A 17 -10.63 0.84 -7.49
CA GLY A 17 -11.87 1.49 -7.10
C GLY A 17 -12.29 1.28 -5.65
N MET A 18 -11.41 0.76 -4.81
CA MET A 18 -11.71 0.47 -3.41
C MET A 18 -12.18 1.71 -2.67
N ARG A 19 -13.24 1.57 -1.87
CA ARG A 19 -13.80 2.68 -1.10
C ARG A 19 -13.56 2.57 0.40
N GLY A 20 -13.35 1.38 0.91
CA GLY A 20 -13.12 1.16 2.33
C GLY A 20 -12.68 -0.27 2.57
N GLY A 21 -12.51 -0.64 3.85
CA GLY A 21 -12.03 -1.95 4.22
C GLY A 21 -10.52 -2.08 4.12
N ASP A 22 -10.04 -3.30 4.29
CA ASP A 22 -8.61 -3.60 4.31
C ASP A 22 -8.31 -4.80 3.42
N ILE A 23 -7.17 -4.74 2.74
CA ILE A 23 -6.62 -5.86 1.98
C ILE A 23 -5.19 -6.08 2.46
N LEU A 24 -4.88 -7.31 2.88
CA LEU A 24 -3.53 -7.70 3.28
C LEU A 24 -3.02 -8.73 2.27
N VAL A 25 -1.92 -8.40 1.60
CA VAL A 25 -1.23 -9.30 0.67
C VAL A 25 0.09 -9.72 1.30
N ARG A 26 0.24 -10.99 1.62
CA ARG A 26 1.47 -11.50 2.25
C ARG A 26 2.58 -11.74 1.23
N GLY A 27 2.24 -11.98 -0.02
CA GLY A 27 3.20 -12.16 -1.11
C GLY A 27 3.43 -10.88 -1.89
N ASN A 28 3.73 -11.04 -3.18
CA ASN A 28 4.02 -9.93 -4.08
C ASN A 28 2.77 -9.45 -4.81
N SER A 29 2.83 -8.22 -5.34
CA SER A 29 1.83 -7.75 -6.29
C SER A 29 2.53 -7.22 -7.53
N SER A 30 1.80 -7.14 -8.65
CA SER A 30 2.39 -6.76 -9.94
C SER A 30 2.30 -5.28 -10.25
N GLY A 31 1.93 -4.46 -9.29
CA GLY A 31 1.84 -3.02 -9.49
C GLY A 31 0.41 -2.53 -9.67
N ARG A 32 0.26 -1.23 -9.90
CA ARG A 32 -1.01 -0.53 -10.05
C ARG A 32 -1.96 -0.74 -8.87
N LEU A 33 -1.37 -0.86 -7.68
CA LEU A 33 -2.12 -0.99 -6.43
C LEU A 33 -3.00 0.22 -6.23
N GLY A 34 -4.25 -0.04 -5.86
CA GLY A 34 -5.17 1.01 -5.47
C GLY A 34 -5.57 1.97 -6.57
N ALA A 35 -5.40 1.59 -7.84
CA ALA A 35 -5.84 2.45 -8.95
C ALA A 35 -7.29 2.86 -8.72
N SER A 36 -7.57 4.15 -8.83
CA SER A 36 -8.90 4.75 -8.61
C SER A 36 -9.49 4.52 -7.22
N MET A 37 -8.66 4.15 -6.23
CA MET A 37 -9.17 3.94 -4.87
C MET A 37 -9.58 5.26 -4.24
N LYS A 38 -10.67 5.23 -3.48
CA LYS A 38 -11.23 6.40 -2.80
C LYS A 38 -11.03 6.34 -1.29
N GLY A 39 -10.86 5.15 -0.73
CA GLY A 39 -10.61 4.94 0.68
C GLY A 39 -10.16 3.52 0.92
N GLY A 40 -10.01 3.15 2.19
CA GLY A 40 -9.54 1.83 2.56
C GLY A 40 -8.03 1.74 2.69
N ARG A 41 -7.54 0.55 3.01
CA ARG A 41 -6.10 0.32 3.18
C ARG A 41 -5.70 -0.95 2.45
N ILE A 42 -4.51 -0.91 1.84
CA ILE A 42 -3.89 -2.08 1.24
C ILE A 42 -2.51 -2.22 1.84
N VAL A 43 -2.20 -3.40 2.38
CA VAL A 43 -0.90 -3.72 2.96
C VAL A 43 -0.24 -4.81 2.12
N VAL A 44 0.98 -4.56 1.66
CA VAL A 44 1.74 -5.54 0.87
C VAL A 44 3.04 -5.84 1.58
N LEU A 45 3.26 -7.10 1.91
CA LEU A 45 4.48 -7.54 2.61
C LEU A 45 5.60 -7.92 1.66
N GLY A 46 5.28 -8.29 0.43
CA GLY A 46 6.25 -8.61 -0.60
C GLY A 46 6.59 -7.42 -1.49
N ASN A 47 7.19 -7.68 -2.64
CA ASN A 47 7.52 -6.64 -3.60
C ASN A 47 6.27 -6.22 -4.36
N CYS A 48 6.08 -4.90 -4.53
CA CYS A 48 4.90 -4.36 -5.20
C CYS A 48 5.19 -3.79 -6.59
N GLY A 49 6.44 -3.84 -7.03
CA GLY A 49 6.81 -3.18 -8.28
C GLY A 49 6.83 -1.67 -8.11
N SER A 50 6.22 -0.95 -9.02
CA SER A 50 6.14 0.51 -8.97
C SER A 50 4.84 0.97 -8.31
N ILE A 51 4.86 2.18 -7.78
CA ILE A 51 3.69 2.85 -7.23
C ILE A 51 3.18 3.82 -8.28
N LEU A 52 1.85 3.90 -8.43
CA LEU A 52 1.24 4.84 -9.37
C LEU A 52 1.63 6.29 -8.99
N PRO A 53 1.88 7.15 -9.99
CA PRO A 53 2.28 8.53 -9.71
C PRO A 53 1.19 9.36 -9.04
N SER A 54 -0.06 8.88 -9.04
CA SER A 54 -1.17 9.52 -8.34
C SER A 54 -1.22 9.22 -6.85
N PHE A 55 -0.21 8.54 -6.32
CA PHE A 55 -0.06 8.33 -4.87
C PHE A 55 1.12 9.13 -4.36
N THR A 56 0.95 9.68 -3.15
CA THR A 56 1.97 10.49 -2.47
C THR A 56 2.51 9.74 -1.28
N ILE A 57 3.82 9.66 -1.15
CA ILE A 57 4.44 9.09 0.05
C ILE A 57 4.29 10.08 1.21
N LEU A 58 3.77 9.60 2.35
CA LEU A 58 3.52 10.44 3.53
C LEU A 58 4.59 10.28 4.60
N GLU A 59 4.97 9.05 4.92
CA GLU A 59 5.89 8.76 6.01
C GLU A 59 6.32 7.31 5.99
N ILE A 60 7.20 6.97 6.91
CA ILE A 60 7.58 5.57 7.16
C ILE A 60 6.99 5.21 8.52
N ARG A 61 6.25 4.10 8.58
CA ARG A 61 5.62 3.59 9.79
C ARG A 61 6.32 2.34 10.27
N PRO A 62 6.56 2.19 11.59
CA PRO A 62 7.22 0.99 12.11
C PRO A 62 6.33 -0.25 12.07
N THR A 63 5.02 -0.10 12.18
CA THR A 63 4.08 -1.22 12.19
C THR A 63 2.78 -0.81 11.51
N VAL A 64 1.96 -1.82 11.19
CA VAL A 64 0.58 -1.60 10.76
C VAL A 64 -0.29 -2.63 11.47
N ARG A 65 -1.51 -2.23 11.86
CA ARG A 65 -2.47 -3.15 12.47
C ARG A 65 -3.56 -3.47 11.44
N ILE A 66 -3.74 -4.76 11.17
CA ILE A 66 -4.80 -5.25 10.28
C ILE A 66 -5.61 -6.26 11.09
N GLY A 67 -6.90 -5.96 11.30
CA GLY A 67 -7.72 -6.75 12.19
C GLY A 67 -7.12 -6.72 13.60
N GLU A 68 -6.83 -7.87 14.15
CA GLU A 68 -6.20 -7.97 15.47
C GLU A 68 -4.69 -8.21 15.38
N GLU A 69 -4.15 -8.31 14.17
CA GLU A 69 -2.74 -8.59 13.97
C GLU A 69 -1.95 -7.29 13.83
N ARG A 70 -0.86 -7.16 14.61
CA ARG A 70 0.11 -6.09 14.44
C ARG A 70 1.27 -6.63 13.63
N ILE A 71 1.49 -6.04 12.47
CA ILE A 71 2.53 -6.49 11.55
C ILE A 71 3.71 -5.55 11.63
N LYS A 72 4.90 -6.11 11.86
CA LYS A 72 6.12 -5.34 11.97
C LYS A 72 6.61 -4.94 10.58
N GLY A 73 6.99 -3.64 10.47
CA GLY A 73 7.57 -3.09 9.25
C GLY A 73 9.07 -3.00 9.32
N PRO A 74 9.65 -1.91 8.87
CA PRO A 74 8.97 -0.64 8.53
C PRO A 74 8.19 -0.69 7.21
N PHE A 75 7.23 0.22 7.12
CA PHE A 75 6.38 0.37 5.94
C PHE A 75 6.46 1.78 5.39
N TYR A 76 6.49 1.90 4.05
CA TYR A 76 6.19 3.17 3.39
C TYR A 76 4.68 3.34 3.39
N LEU A 77 4.23 4.52 3.80
CA LEU A 77 2.80 4.86 3.78
C LEU A 77 2.54 5.85 2.64
N PHE A 78 1.66 5.45 1.73
CA PHE A 78 1.24 6.30 0.60
C PHE A 78 -0.24 6.62 0.73
N GLN A 79 -0.64 7.75 0.18
CA GLN A 79 -2.05 8.15 0.11
C GLN A 79 -2.46 8.46 -1.33
N GLY A 80 -3.65 8.02 -1.70
CA GLY A 80 -4.24 8.25 -3.02
C GLY A 80 -5.59 7.57 -3.14
N ASP A 81 -6.14 7.39 -4.29
CA ASP A 81 -5.63 7.87 -5.57
C ASP A 81 -5.99 9.36 -5.73
N LEU A 82 -5.00 10.20 -5.98
CA LEU A 82 -5.22 11.64 -6.08
C LEU A 82 -6.12 12.03 -7.26
N ASN A 83 -6.14 11.22 -8.31
CA ASN A 83 -7.03 11.44 -9.46
C ASN A 83 -8.50 11.32 -9.07
N GLU A 84 -8.79 10.61 -7.97
CA GLU A 84 -10.14 10.42 -7.46
C GLU A 84 -10.44 11.31 -6.25
N GLY A 85 -9.50 12.18 -5.87
CA GLY A 85 -9.62 12.88 -4.59
C GLY A 85 -9.59 11.92 -3.41
N GLY A 86 -8.98 10.76 -3.58
CA GLY A 86 -9.06 9.65 -2.65
C GLY A 86 -8.20 9.82 -1.39
N SER A 87 -8.65 9.16 -0.33
CA SER A 87 -7.91 9.08 0.94
C SER A 87 -7.51 7.65 1.27
N GLY A 88 -7.42 6.79 0.26
CA GLY A 88 -6.93 5.43 0.43
C GLY A 88 -5.47 5.41 0.84
N ARG A 89 -5.05 4.35 1.51
CA ARG A 89 -3.69 4.24 2.01
C ARG A 89 -3.06 2.91 1.62
N LEU A 90 -1.78 3.00 1.22
CA LEU A 90 -0.97 1.83 0.92
C LEU A 90 0.13 1.75 1.97
N PHE A 91 0.28 0.57 2.56
CA PHE A 91 1.38 0.26 3.48
C PHE A 91 2.26 -0.78 2.80
N ILE A 92 3.44 -0.36 2.38
CA ILE A 92 4.34 -1.18 1.56
C ILE A 92 5.59 -1.51 2.35
N ALA A 93 5.87 -2.80 2.55
CA ALA A 93 7.01 -3.24 3.34
C ALA A 93 8.31 -2.74 2.71
N LYS A 94 9.07 -1.95 3.46
CA LYS A 94 10.29 -1.31 2.97
C LYS A 94 11.35 -2.36 2.58
N ALA A 95 11.55 -3.36 3.42
CA ALA A 95 12.61 -4.35 3.19
C ALA A 95 12.42 -5.13 1.89
N SER A 96 11.16 -5.35 1.48
CA SER A 96 10.84 -6.08 0.25
C SER A 96 10.80 -5.19 -0.98
N ASN A 97 11.01 -3.87 -0.83
CA ASN A 97 10.81 -2.91 -1.90
C ASN A 97 11.98 -1.93 -2.02
N PRO A 98 13.21 -2.44 -2.26
CA PRO A 98 14.38 -1.56 -2.39
C PRO A 98 14.28 -0.58 -3.56
N GLN A 99 13.48 -0.91 -4.58
CA GLN A 99 13.28 -0.03 -5.72
C GLN A 99 12.59 1.29 -5.34
N LEU A 100 11.93 1.35 -4.18
CA LEU A 100 11.21 2.55 -3.75
C LEU A 100 12.08 3.50 -2.92
N ILE A 101 13.32 3.14 -2.63
CA ILE A 101 14.16 3.94 -1.72
C ILE A 101 14.35 5.38 -2.21
N ALA A 102 14.36 5.60 -3.52
CA ALA A 102 14.51 6.94 -4.09
C ALA A 102 13.36 7.87 -3.71
N LEU A 103 12.19 7.32 -3.35
CA LEU A 103 11.04 8.11 -2.94
C LEU A 103 11.20 8.71 -1.55
N GLU A 104 12.14 8.20 -0.76
CA GLU A 104 12.36 8.72 0.60
C GLU A 104 12.80 10.19 0.59
N ARG A 105 13.36 10.65 -0.53
CA ARG A 105 13.76 12.07 -0.65
C ARG A 105 12.56 13.02 -0.50
N TYR A 106 11.36 12.55 -0.81
CA TYR A 106 10.16 13.37 -0.67
C TYR A 106 9.68 13.50 0.77
N LEU A 107 10.27 12.73 1.70
CA LEU A 107 9.97 12.82 3.13
C LEU A 107 10.84 13.86 3.82
N GLU A 108 11.86 14.36 3.15
CA GLU A 108 12.75 15.38 3.68
C GLU A 108 12.14 16.75 3.42
N ALA A 109 11.88 17.47 4.50
CA ALA A 109 11.27 18.78 4.40
C ALA A 109 12.32 19.87 4.16
#